data_294bb870afb24312fc4631c4504e6cc0
#
_entry.id   294bb870afb24312fc4631c4504e6cc0
#
_cell.length_a   1.000
_cell.length_b   1.000
_cell.length_c   1.000
_cell.angle_alpha   90.00
_cell.angle_beta   90.00
_cell.angle_gamma   90.00
#
_symmetry.space_group_name_H-M   'P 1'
#
loop_
_entity.id
_entity.type
_entity.pdbx_description
1 polymer ?
#
loop_
_entity_poly.entity_id
_entity_poly.type
_entity_poly.pdbx_seq_one_letter_code
_entity_poly.pdbx_strand_id
1 'polypeptide(L)'
;MLKKNRLFTPGPTPLLPSAQMAMANYGAHHRTAEFRALFTRVLADVKEFIGTKNDVLVLTSSGTGFMEASISNLTSPGDHVLVLTAGKFGERWTALAKAFGCPVETVSAPYGETFSLDEVRGKLKPDIRCVYVQATESSTGARHDVKAIGELVRGLPDTLLVVDAITGLGTTKLDVDAWGIDVIIGGSQKALMIPPGLAYGSISERAWQRMETAKSPRYYFDLRKERKAAAKAETASTPATALFAGMAAALDYVREMGDGNLATGRDALIANAEMCAAMTRAGVEALGLKLFAPNCPAAALTAVAAPVGADSTVLCKRFREQFGAVVANGNAELKGQLFRIAHIGYYDYLDTIGILGALEQVVAEVTGKTVEFGSAVQAAQEVYARASVTTRTPSVR
;
A
#
# COMPACT_ATOMS: atom_id res chain seq x y z
N MET A 1 19.65 27.50 8.37
CA MET A 1 18.45 27.54 7.50
C MET A 1 17.31 26.82 8.20
N LEU A 2 16.07 27.35 8.13
CA LEU A 2 14.88 26.70 8.69
C LEU A 2 14.62 25.39 7.93
N LYS A 3 14.28 24.30 8.67
CA LYS A 3 13.95 22.99 8.09
C LYS A 3 12.56 22.55 8.54
N LYS A 4 11.73 22.14 7.60
CA LYS A 4 10.49 21.42 7.89
C LYS A 4 10.75 19.93 7.83
N ASN A 5 10.26 19.18 8.79
CA ASN A 5 10.28 17.72 8.70
C ASN A 5 9.25 17.26 7.66
N ARG A 6 9.69 16.50 6.66
CA ARG A 6 8.85 15.95 5.59
C ARG A 6 9.09 14.46 5.44
N LEU A 7 8.02 13.70 5.29
CA LEU A 7 8.09 12.26 5.03
C LEU A 7 7.99 12.00 3.52
N PHE A 8 8.96 11.28 3.01
CA PHE A 8 8.99 10.71 1.66
C PHE A 8 9.13 9.18 1.75
N THR A 9 8.56 8.62 2.83
CA THR A 9 8.63 7.19 3.15
C THR A 9 7.38 6.47 2.66
N PRO A 10 7.48 5.18 2.23
CA PRO A 10 6.32 4.41 1.78
C PRO A 10 5.36 4.01 2.91
N GLY A 11 5.58 4.48 4.11
CA GLY A 11 4.74 4.32 5.30
C GLY A 11 5.54 4.32 6.60
N PRO A 12 5.08 5.09 7.63
CA PRO A 12 3.97 6.02 7.55
C PRO A 12 4.21 7.15 6.56
N THR A 13 3.12 7.70 6.01
CA THR A 13 3.12 8.72 4.97
C THR A 13 2.83 10.10 5.56
N PRO A 14 3.01 11.20 4.80
CA PRO A 14 2.53 12.51 5.21
C PRO A 14 1.05 12.47 5.59
N LEU A 15 0.72 13.13 6.69
CA LEU A 15 -0.65 13.15 7.24
C LEU A 15 -1.47 14.29 6.64
N LEU A 16 -2.73 13.98 6.37
CA LEU A 16 -3.71 14.99 5.94
C LEU A 16 -4.05 15.94 7.09
N PRO A 17 -3.90 17.28 6.93
CA PRO A 17 -4.16 18.23 8.02
C PRO A 17 -5.60 18.19 8.56
N SER A 18 -6.61 18.05 7.69
CA SER A 18 -8.02 17.93 8.14
C SER A 18 -8.25 16.67 8.96
N ALA A 19 -7.61 15.55 8.62
CA ALA A 19 -7.69 14.32 9.40
C ALA A 19 -7.01 14.48 10.78
N GLN A 20 -5.88 15.19 10.85
CA GLN A 20 -5.23 15.49 12.14
C GLN A 20 -6.16 16.32 13.05
N MET A 21 -6.83 17.32 12.51
CA MET A 21 -7.81 18.13 13.26
C MET A 21 -9.01 17.32 13.70
N ALA A 22 -9.54 16.45 12.82
CA ALA A 22 -10.64 15.57 13.16
C ALA A 22 -10.29 14.63 14.32
N MET A 23 -9.09 14.05 14.31
CA MET A 23 -8.61 13.19 15.40
C MET A 23 -8.42 13.96 16.71
N ALA A 24 -7.85 15.17 16.65
CA ALA A 24 -7.59 16.00 17.83
C ALA A 24 -8.88 16.46 18.53
N ASN A 25 -9.93 16.67 17.78
CA ASN A 25 -11.21 17.16 18.28
C ASN A 25 -12.20 16.04 18.65
N TYR A 26 -11.87 14.77 18.41
CA TYR A 26 -12.78 13.67 18.61
C TYR A 26 -12.72 13.11 20.03
N GLY A 27 -13.82 13.19 20.79
CA GLY A 27 -13.93 12.72 22.16
C GLY A 27 -15.11 11.79 22.47
N ALA A 28 -15.84 11.32 21.43
CA ALA A 28 -17.02 10.48 21.66
C ALA A 28 -16.64 9.05 22.09
N HIS A 29 -17.42 8.51 23.03
CA HIS A 29 -17.27 7.13 23.47
C HIS A 29 -17.83 6.16 22.43
N HIS A 30 -17.16 5.01 22.23
CA HIS A 30 -17.47 4.04 21.17
C HIS A 30 -18.86 3.39 21.23
N ARG A 31 -19.60 3.54 22.34
CA ARG A 31 -20.99 3.02 22.47
C ARG A 31 -22.07 4.08 22.29
N THR A 32 -21.70 5.31 21.96
CA THR A 32 -22.67 6.38 21.70
C THR A 32 -23.28 6.25 20.31
N ALA A 33 -24.46 6.85 20.12
CA ALA A 33 -25.10 6.91 18.80
C ALA A 33 -24.22 7.66 17.76
N GLU A 34 -23.48 8.68 18.21
CA GLU A 34 -22.54 9.43 17.39
C GLU A 34 -21.44 8.54 16.81
N PHE A 35 -20.77 7.74 17.65
CA PHE A 35 -19.73 6.83 17.16
C PHE A 35 -20.32 5.74 16.27
N ARG A 36 -21.49 5.18 16.59
CA ARG A 36 -22.15 4.18 15.74
C ARG A 36 -22.44 4.72 14.33
N ALA A 37 -22.90 5.97 14.24
CA ALA A 37 -23.14 6.63 12.97
C ALA A 37 -21.81 6.83 12.19
N LEU A 38 -20.77 7.33 12.86
CA LEU A 38 -19.43 7.48 12.27
C LEU A 38 -18.89 6.12 11.79
N PHE A 39 -18.96 5.08 12.60
CA PHE A 39 -18.47 3.74 12.27
C PHE A 39 -19.19 3.16 11.04
N THR A 40 -20.52 3.23 11.01
CA THR A 40 -21.33 2.76 9.87
C THR A 40 -20.96 3.50 8.58
N ARG A 41 -20.82 4.82 8.67
CA ARG A 41 -20.38 5.65 7.55
C ARG A 41 -18.99 5.23 7.07
N VAL A 42 -18.01 5.09 7.97
CA VAL A 42 -16.65 4.70 7.60
C VAL A 42 -16.62 3.34 6.90
N LEU A 43 -17.40 2.35 7.37
CA LEU A 43 -17.47 1.06 6.69
C LEU A 43 -18.03 1.19 5.26
N ALA A 44 -19.09 1.99 5.07
CA ALA A 44 -19.67 2.24 3.75
C ALA A 44 -18.67 2.96 2.83
N ASP A 45 -18.02 3.98 3.33
CA ASP A 45 -17.03 4.77 2.58
C ASP A 45 -15.78 3.93 2.22
N VAL A 46 -15.28 3.09 3.13
CA VAL A 46 -14.16 2.16 2.84
C VAL A 46 -14.57 1.14 1.80
N LYS A 47 -15.81 0.64 1.83
CA LYS A 47 -16.34 -0.29 0.83
C LYS A 47 -16.36 0.36 -0.57
N GLU A 48 -16.81 1.60 -0.67
CA GLU A 48 -16.79 2.39 -1.91
C GLU A 48 -15.36 2.70 -2.36
N PHE A 49 -14.45 3.07 -1.42
CA PHE A 49 -13.04 3.32 -1.70
C PHE A 49 -12.31 2.07 -2.22
N ILE A 50 -12.58 0.90 -1.68
CA ILE A 50 -12.06 -0.38 -2.20
C ILE A 50 -12.69 -0.68 -3.57
N GLY A 51 -13.94 -0.33 -3.79
CA GLY A 51 -14.71 -0.62 -5.02
C GLY A 51 -15.17 -2.07 -5.08
N THR A 52 -15.80 -2.58 -4.02
CA THR A 52 -16.24 -3.96 -3.90
C THR A 52 -17.68 -4.07 -3.42
N LYS A 53 -18.34 -5.17 -3.75
CA LYS A 53 -19.64 -5.55 -3.20
C LYS A 53 -19.54 -6.37 -1.92
N ASN A 54 -18.34 -6.90 -1.63
CA ASN A 54 -18.05 -7.75 -0.47
C ASN A 54 -18.20 -7.01 0.86
N ASP A 55 -18.28 -7.74 1.96
CA ASP A 55 -18.24 -7.16 3.30
C ASP A 55 -16.89 -6.51 3.58
N VAL A 56 -16.92 -5.42 4.31
CA VAL A 56 -15.72 -4.66 4.71
C VAL A 56 -15.63 -4.62 6.23
N LEU A 57 -14.43 -4.82 6.74
CA LEU A 57 -14.09 -4.64 8.15
C LEU A 57 -12.96 -3.63 8.31
N VAL A 58 -12.98 -2.94 9.47
CA VAL A 58 -11.91 -2.05 9.92
C VAL A 58 -11.48 -2.50 11.32
N LEU A 59 -10.22 -2.93 11.43
CA LEU A 59 -9.64 -3.44 12.67
C LEU A 59 -8.73 -2.40 13.33
N THR A 60 -8.77 -2.30 14.64
CA THR A 60 -7.75 -1.54 15.40
C THR A 60 -6.47 -2.35 15.42
N SER A 61 -5.65 -2.17 14.37
CA SER A 61 -4.36 -2.84 14.20
C SER A 61 -3.53 -2.18 13.11
N SER A 62 -2.28 -2.63 12.95
CA SER A 62 -1.53 -2.39 11.71
C SER A 62 -2.01 -3.34 10.61
N GLY A 63 -1.64 -3.07 9.34
CA GLY A 63 -1.93 -3.99 8.23
C GLY A 63 -1.44 -5.42 8.49
N THR A 64 -0.33 -5.60 9.20
CA THR A 64 0.17 -6.93 9.61
C THR A 64 -0.84 -7.69 10.46
N GLY A 65 -1.60 -7.00 11.33
CA GLY A 65 -2.68 -7.65 12.10
C GLY A 65 -3.80 -8.18 11.20
N PHE A 66 -4.16 -7.48 10.11
CA PHE A 66 -5.13 -8.02 9.16
C PHE A 66 -4.54 -9.17 8.32
N MET A 67 -3.24 -9.14 8.00
CA MET A 67 -2.55 -10.29 7.40
C MET A 67 -2.65 -11.51 8.31
N GLU A 68 -2.33 -11.37 9.59
CA GLU A 68 -2.45 -12.44 10.60
C GLU A 68 -3.91 -12.91 10.75
N ALA A 69 -4.85 -11.97 10.80
CA ALA A 69 -6.28 -12.27 10.82
C ALA A 69 -6.70 -13.12 9.62
N SER A 70 -6.19 -12.80 8.42
CA SER A 70 -6.51 -13.57 7.21
C SER A 70 -6.06 -15.02 7.34
N ILE A 71 -4.83 -15.27 7.80
CA ILE A 71 -4.32 -16.63 7.98
C ILE A 71 -5.12 -17.36 9.05
N SER A 72 -5.25 -16.78 10.25
CA SER A 72 -5.90 -17.45 11.37
C SER A 72 -7.40 -17.74 11.15
N ASN A 73 -8.07 -16.97 10.29
CA ASN A 73 -9.48 -17.17 9.98
C ASN A 73 -9.73 -18.06 8.75
N LEU A 74 -8.77 -18.20 7.83
CA LEU A 74 -8.95 -18.92 6.57
C LEU A 74 -8.30 -20.31 6.57
N THR A 75 -7.42 -20.61 7.53
CA THR A 75 -6.66 -21.86 7.55
C THR A 75 -6.82 -22.62 8.85
N SER A 76 -6.47 -23.91 8.79
CA SER A 76 -6.24 -24.81 9.90
C SER A 76 -4.79 -25.24 9.95
N PRO A 77 -4.21 -25.63 11.10
CA PRO A 77 -2.90 -26.28 11.11
C PRO A 77 -2.88 -27.47 10.16
N GLY A 78 -1.85 -27.54 9.30
CA GLY A 78 -1.71 -28.55 8.25
C GLY A 78 -2.32 -28.18 6.89
N ASP A 79 -3.10 -27.10 6.78
CA ASP A 79 -3.57 -26.61 5.47
C ASP A 79 -2.40 -26.07 4.64
N HIS A 80 -2.25 -26.56 3.41
CA HIS A 80 -1.20 -26.11 2.48
C HIS A 80 -1.56 -24.73 1.91
N VAL A 81 -0.58 -23.84 1.87
CA VAL A 81 -0.72 -22.51 1.31
C VAL A 81 0.40 -22.18 0.32
N LEU A 82 0.11 -21.35 -0.66
CA LEU A 82 1.09 -20.84 -1.61
C LEU A 82 1.38 -19.36 -1.31
N VAL A 83 2.66 -19.04 -1.13
CA VAL A 83 3.11 -17.66 -0.92
C VAL A 83 3.94 -17.22 -2.12
N LEU A 84 3.55 -16.07 -2.70
CA LEU A 84 4.32 -15.42 -3.77
C LEU A 84 5.17 -14.33 -3.13
N THR A 85 6.51 -14.43 -3.23
CA THR A 85 7.45 -13.53 -2.56
C THR A 85 8.49 -12.96 -3.50
N ALA A 86 8.64 -11.62 -3.50
CA ALA A 86 9.67 -10.87 -4.21
C ALA A 86 10.27 -9.76 -3.32
N GLY A 87 10.17 -9.94 -2.00
CA GLY A 87 10.66 -8.99 -1.01
C GLY A 87 10.15 -9.25 0.40
N LYS A 88 10.44 -8.30 1.29
CA LYS A 88 10.24 -8.45 2.75
C LYS A 88 8.79 -8.62 3.17
N PHE A 89 7.85 -8.05 2.44
CA PHE A 89 6.44 -8.21 2.76
C PHE A 89 5.88 -9.54 2.24
N GLY A 90 6.42 -10.08 1.14
CA GLY A 90 6.18 -11.45 0.72
C GLY A 90 6.69 -12.47 1.73
N GLU A 91 7.92 -12.31 2.20
CA GLU A 91 8.51 -13.18 3.23
C GLU A 91 7.70 -13.17 4.53
N ARG A 92 7.04 -12.05 4.87
CA ARG A 92 6.17 -11.95 6.04
C ARG A 92 5.00 -12.93 5.99
N TRP A 93 4.38 -13.12 4.83
CA TRP A 93 3.33 -14.13 4.64
C TRP A 93 3.83 -15.54 4.97
N THR A 94 5.04 -15.87 4.51
CA THR A 94 5.67 -17.15 4.84
C THR A 94 5.86 -17.33 6.35
N ALA A 95 6.35 -16.29 7.03
CA ALA A 95 6.55 -16.35 8.48
C ALA A 95 5.22 -16.49 9.23
N LEU A 96 4.20 -15.73 8.84
CA LEU A 96 2.87 -15.81 9.43
C LEU A 96 2.23 -17.19 9.20
N ALA A 97 2.24 -17.72 7.98
CA ALA A 97 1.65 -19.02 7.68
C ALA A 97 2.32 -20.16 8.48
N LYS A 98 3.63 -20.14 8.59
CA LYS A 98 4.39 -21.09 9.43
C LYS A 98 4.04 -20.98 10.91
N ALA A 99 3.82 -19.76 11.43
CA ALA A 99 3.44 -19.55 12.83
C ALA A 99 2.07 -20.17 13.16
N PHE A 100 1.17 -20.29 12.17
CA PHE A 100 -0.13 -20.96 12.31
C PHE A 100 -0.12 -22.43 11.89
N GLY A 101 1.08 -23.02 11.68
CA GLY A 101 1.24 -24.46 11.39
C GLY A 101 0.84 -24.85 9.96
N CYS A 102 0.84 -23.91 9.02
CA CYS A 102 0.59 -24.20 7.61
C CYS A 102 1.87 -24.63 6.89
N PRO A 103 1.89 -25.77 6.18
CA PRO A 103 2.91 -26.06 5.18
C PRO A 103 2.86 -25.00 4.07
N VAL A 104 4.03 -24.43 3.75
CA VAL A 104 4.13 -23.31 2.80
C VAL A 104 4.88 -23.75 1.55
N GLU A 105 4.19 -23.75 0.41
CA GLU A 105 4.81 -23.70 -0.91
C GLU A 105 5.15 -22.24 -1.24
N THR A 106 6.27 -22.02 -1.95
CA THR A 106 6.71 -20.67 -2.29
C THR A 106 7.06 -20.57 -3.77
N VAL A 107 6.61 -19.50 -4.42
CA VAL A 107 7.18 -18.99 -5.66
C VAL A 107 7.92 -17.72 -5.34
N SER A 108 9.22 -17.70 -5.64
CA SER A 108 10.09 -16.57 -5.31
C SER A 108 10.61 -15.91 -6.57
N ALA A 109 10.54 -14.58 -6.64
CA ALA A 109 11.24 -13.79 -7.65
C ALA A 109 12.42 -13.04 -7.02
N PRO A 110 13.45 -12.69 -7.79
CA PRO A 110 14.49 -11.80 -7.35
C PRO A 110 13.91 -10.47 -6.86
N TYR A 111 14.55 -9.85 -5.89
CA TYR A 111 14.11 -8.55 -5.38
C TYR A 111 14.15 -7.49 -6.48
N GLY A 112 13.03 -6.78 -6.65
CA GLY A 112 12.84 -5.79 -7.73
C GLY A 112 12.22 -6.38 -9.00
N GLU A 113 11.89 -7.67 -9.01
CA GLU A 113 11.21 -8.34 -10.12
C GLU A 113 9.82 -8.84 -9.71
N THR A 114 9.10 -9.43 -10.66
CA THR A 114 7.79 -10.04 -10.44
C THR A 114 7.83 -11.54 -10.76
N PHE A 115 6.78 -12.26 -10.37
CA PHE A 115 6.71 -13.72 -10.48
C PHE A 115 6.51 -14.18 -11.92
N SER A 116 7.09 -15.34 -12.25
CA SER A 116 6.71 -16.11 -13.43
C SER A 116 5.31 -16.71 -13.24
N LEU A 117 4.37 -16.37 -14.11
CA LEU A 117 3.02 -16.95 -14.07
C LEU A 117 3.00 -18.45 -14.34
N ASP A 118 3.98 -18.96 -15.08
CA ASP A 118 4.11 -20.42 -15.33
C ASP A 118 4.60 -21.14 -14.07
N GLU A 119 5.51 -20.55 -13.29
CA GLU A 119 5.90 -21.09 -11.99
C GLU A 119 4.73 -21.07 -11.00
N VAL A 120 3.97 -19.97 -10.97
CA VAL A 120 2.75 -19.89 -10.14
C VAL A 120 1.78 -21.02 -10.53
N ARG A 121 1.50 -21.17 -11.83
CA ARG A 121 0.61 -22.23 -12.36
C ARG A 121 1.10 -23.63 -11.98
N GLY A 122 2.41 -23.88 -12.07
CA GLY A 122 3.02 -25.16 -11.73
C GLY A 122 2.94 -25.51 -10.23
N LYS A 123 2.81 -24.51 -9.36
CA LYS A 123 2.67 -24.67 -7.91
C LYS A 123 1.23 -24.67 -7.42
N LEU A 124 0.28 -24.20 -8.22
CA LEU A 124 -1.14 -24.26 -7.91
C LEU A 124 -1.64 -25.70 -8.01
N LYS A 125 -1.96 -26.29 -6.87
CA LYS A 125 -2.51 -27.64 -6.73
C LYS A 125 -3.87 -27.60 -6.03
N PRO A 126 -4.73 -28.61 -6.20
CA PRO A 126 -6.06 -28.64 -5.58
C PRO A 126 -6.07 -28.60 -4.04
N ASP A 127 -4.98 -28.99 -3.39
CA ASP A 127 -4.83 -28.97 -1.93
C ASP A 127 -4.36 -27.61 -1.36
N ILE A 128 -4.00 -26.65 -2.23
CA ILE A 128 -3.68 -25.28 -1.80
C ILE A 128 -4.94 -24.56 -1.36
N ARG A 129 -4.99 -24.16 -0.09
CA ARG A 129 -6.13 -23.47 0.50
C ARG A 129 -6.16 -21.97 0.26
N CYS A 130 -4.99 -21.34 0.32
CA CYS A 130 -4.86 -19.91 0.08
C CYS A 130 -3.61 -19.60 -0.74
N VAL A 131 -3.72 -18.61 -1.61
CA VAL A 131 -2.60 -17.93 -2.27
C VAL A 131 -2.45 -16.55 -1.64
N TYR A 132 -1.26 -16.24 -1.16
CA TYR A 132 -0.93 -14.95 -0.55
C TYR A 132 0.05 -14.17 -1.44
N VAL A 133 -0.27 -12.91 -1.73
CA VAL A 133 0.54 -12.05 -2.59
C VAL A 133 0.44 -10.59 -2.16
N GLN A 134 1.48 -9.79 -2.44
CA GLN A 134 1.42 -8.33 -2.37
C GLN A 134 1.01 -7.75 -3.73
N ALA A 135 0.16 -6.73 -3.74
CA ALA A 135 -0.07 -5.93 -4.94
C ALA A 135 1.17 -5.04 -5.24
N THR A 136 1.78 -4.52 -4.17
CA THR A 136 3.00 -3.71 -4.23
C THR A 136 3.98 -4.16 -3.16
N GLU A 137 5.15 -4.64 -3.58
CA GLU A 137 6.24 -4.96 -2.67
C GLU A 137 7.04 -3.68 -2.38
N SER A 138 6.69 -3.00 -1.30
CA SER A 138 7.26 -1.70 -0.97
C SER A 138 8.70 -1.73 -0.44
N SER A 139 9.27 -2.90 -0.16
CA SER A 139 10.69 -3.02 0.15
C SER A 139 11.58 -2.86 -1.07
N THR A 140 11.06 -3.18 -2.26
CA THR A 140 11.80 -3.18 -3.55
C THR A 140 11.23 -2.22 -4.58
N GLY A 141 10.00 -1.71 -4.38
CA GLY A 141 9.30 -0.86 -5.34
C GLY A 141 8.67 -1.62 -6.52
N ALA A 142 8.54 -2.95 -6.43
CA ALA A 142 7.93 -3.77 -7.44
C ALA A 142 6.40 -3.81 -7.32
N ARG A 143 5.70 -3.81 -8.46
CA ARG A 143 4.26 -4.07 -8.60
C ARG A 143 4.05 -5.44 -9.20
N HIS A 144 3.12 -6.22 -8.65
CA HIS A 144 2.79 -7.55 -9.16
C HIS A 144 1.47 -7.55 -9.93
N ASP A 145 1.35 -8.43 -10.91
CA ASP A 145 0.13 -8.60 -11.72
C ASP A 145 -0.91 -9.46 -10.97
N VAL A 146 -1.59 -8.82 -10.02
CA VAL A 146 -2.66 -9.47 -9.24
C VAL A 146 -3.80 -9.97 -10.11
N LYS A 147 -4.08 -9.30 -11.25
CA LYS A 147 -5.11 -9.73 -12.18
C LYS A 147 -4.80 -11.10 -12.77
N ALA A 148 -3.60 -11.26 -13.34
CA ALA A 148 -3.19 -12.53 -13.93
C ALA A 148 -3.12 -13.65 -12.87
N ILE A 149 -2.67 -13.35 -11.64
CA ILE A 149 -2.69 -14.30 -10.52
C ILE A 149 -4.13 -14.71 -10.18
N GLY A 150 -5.06 -13.75 -10.11
CA GLY A 150 -6.47 -14.02 -9.88
C GLY A 150 -7.10 -14.92 -10.95
N GLU A 151 -6.75 -14.71 -12.21
CA GLU A 151 -7.17 -15.58 -13.33
C GLU A 151 -6.69 -17.03 -13.16
N LEU A 152 -5.47 -17.23 -12.68
CA LEU A 152 -4.94 -18.57 -12.38
C LEU A 152 -5.66 -19.23 -11.19
N VAL A 153 -5.88 -18.49 -10.10
CA VAL A 153 -6.54 -19.01 -8.88
C VAL A 153 -8.01 -19.34 -9.13
N ARG A 154 -8.69 -18.60 -10.01
CA ARG A 154 -10.10 -18.84 -10.35
C ARG A 154 -10.40 -20.25 -10.84
N GLY A 155 -9.40 -20.94 -11.42
CA GLY A 155 -9.51 -22.33 -11.85
C GLY A 155 -9.60 -23.35 -10.69
N LEU A 156 -9.39 -22.91 -9.44
CA LEU A 156 -9.39 -23.75 -8.26
C LEU A 156 -10.49 -23.30 -7.28
N PRO A 157 -11.66 -23.99 -7.28
CA PRO A 157 -12.84 -23.51 -6.53
C PRO A 157 -12.63 -23.45 -5.01
N ASP A 158 -11.75 -24.28 -4.45
CA ASP A 158 -11.46 -24.34 -3.02
C ASP A 158 -10.27 -23.51 -2.58
N THR A 159 -9.59 -22.82 -3.51
CA THR A 159 -8.44 -21.98 -3.25
C THR A 159 -8.87 -20.52 -3.18
N LEU A 160 -8.47 -19.79 -2.12
CA LEU A 160 -8.75 -18.38 -1.93
C LEU A 160 -7.54 -17.52 -2.33
N LEU A 161 -7.80 -16.36 -2.92
CA LEU A 161 -6.78 -15.34 -3.19
C LEU A 161 -6.80 -14.24 -2.11
N VAL A 162 -5.71 -14.07 -1.40
CA VAL A 162 -5.51 -13.05 -0.37
C VAL A 162 -4.45 -12.06 -0.84
N VAL A 163 -4.80 -10.80 -0.94
CA VAL A 163 -3.93 -9.75 -1.46
C VAL A 163 -3.60 -8.72 -0.38
N ASP A 164 -2.33 -8.63 -0.04
CA ASP A 164 -1.81 -7.46 0.67
C ASP A 164 -1.73 -6.29 -0.31
N ALA A 165 -2.68 -5.39 -0.20
CA ALA A 165 -2.73 -4.13 -0.94
C ALA A 165 -2.53 -2.91 -0.02
N ILE A 166 -1.86 -3.11 1.14
CA ILE A 166 -1.60 -2.04 2.11
C ILE A 166 -0.95 -0.83 1.43
N THR A 167 -0.02 -1.07 0.52
CA THR A 167 0.62 0.00 -0.27
C THR A 167 -0.03 0.16 -1.66
N GLY A 168 -0.84 -0.80 -2.11
CA GLY A 168 -1.48 -0.82 -3.43
C GLY A 168 -2.80 -0.04 -3.52
N LEU A 169 -3.67 -0.16 -2.49
CA LEU A 169 -4.94 0.57 -2.46
C LEU A 169 -4.70 2.09 -2.49
N GLY A 170 -5.37 2.78 -3.42
CA GLY A 170 -5.22 4.21 -3.64
C GLY A 170 -3.95 4.62 -4.42
N THR A 171 -3.13 3.67 -4.89
CA THR A 171 -1.95 3.94 -5.74
C THR A 171 -1.88 3.08 -6.99
N THR A 172 -2.69 2.03 -7.05
CA THR A 172 -2.78 1.11 -8.18
C THR A 172 -4.23 0.68 -8.35
N LYS A 173 -4.67 0.58 -9.59
CA LYS A 173 -6.01 0.05 -9.88
C LYS A 173 -6.07 -1.43 -9.51
N LEU A 174 -7.03 -1.78 -8.67
CA LEU A 174 -7.33 -3.14 -8.22
C LEU A 174 -8.84 -3.36 -8.34
N ASP A 175 -9.24 -4.23 -9.23
CA ASP A 175 -10.65 -4.60 -9.40
C ASP A 175 -10.92 -5.88 -8.61
N VAL A 176 -11.28 -5.69 -7.34
CA VAL A 176 -11.36 -6.76 -6.35
C VAL A 176 -12.31 -7.88 -6.77
N ASP A 177 -13.51 -7.50 -7.20
CA ASP A 177 -14.55 -8.46 -7.53
C ASP A 177 -14.27 -9.15 -8.88
N ALA A 178 -13.86 -8.39 -9.91
CA ALA A 178 -13.59 -8.93 -11.22
C ALA A 178 -12.33 -9.81 -11.27
N TRP A 179 -11.33 -9.50 -10.41
CA TRP A 179 -10.11 -10.31 -10.35
C TRP A 179 -10.21 -11.51 -9.42
N GLY A 180 -11.34 -11.68 -8.72
CA GLY A 180 -11.59 -12.81 -7.83
C GLY A 180 -10.73 -12.76 -6.55
N ILE A 181 -10.47 -11.57 -6.04
CA ILE A 181 -9.75 -11.38 -4.78
C ILE A 181 -10.71 -11.69 -3.63
N ASP A 182 -10.40 -12.71 -2.84
CA ASP A 182 -11.25 -13.13 -1.73
C ASP A 182 -11.05 -12.28 -0.47
N VAL A 183 -9.80 -11.87 -0.22
CA VAL A 183 -9.48 -10.91 0.84
C VAL A 183 -8.48 -9.89 0.31
N ILE A 184 -8.80 -8.60 0.44
CA ILE A 184 -7.87 -7.51 0.16
C ILE A 184 -7.63 -6.71 1.43
N ILE A 185 -6.39 -6.28 1.66
CA ILE A 185 -5.96 -5.63 2.90
C ILE A 185 -5.41 -4.25 2.60
N GLY A 186 -5.86 -3.24 3.35
CA GLY A 186 -5.36 -1.88 3.36
C GLY A 186 -4.87 -1.45 4.75
N GLY A 187 -4.16 -0.34 4.80
CA GLY A 187 -3.65 0.23 6.04
C GLY A 187 -3.82 1.75 6.10
N SER A 188 -4.19 2.26 7.24
CA SER A 188 -4.51 3.68 7.46
C SER A 188 -3.35 4.64 7.16
N GLN A 189 -2.10 4.22 7.43
CA GLN A 189 -0.89 5.03 7.29
C GLN A 189 -0.33 5.10 5.86
N LYS A 190 -1.12 4.71 4.87
CA LYS A 190 -0.76 4.70 3.44
C LYS A 190 -1.58 5.74 2.69
N ALA A 191 -2.32 5.35 1.66
CA ALA A 191 -3.10 6.26 0.82
C ALA A 191 -4.19 7.03 1.58
N LEU A 192 -4.66 6.54 2.73
CA LEU A 192 -5.62 7.27 3.56
C LEU A 192 -4.99 8.33 4.48
N MET A 193 -3.69 8.58 4.42
CA MET A 193 -3.03 9.78 4.97
C MET A 193 -3.28 10.05 6.46
N ILE A 194 -3.53 8.99 7.27
CA ILE A 194 -3.71 9.08 8.72
C ILE A 194 -2.65 8.22 9.44
N PRO A 195 -2.45 8.37 10.75
CA PRO A 195 -1.48 7.55 11.47
C PRO A 195 -1.74 6.05 11.35
N PRO A 196 -0.70 5.20 11.55
CA PRO A 196 -0.90 3.77 11.71
C PRO A 196 -1.78 3.48 12.91
N GLY A 197 -2.60 2.43 12.83
CA GLY A 197 -3.47 1.99 13.93
C GLY A 197 -4.82 1.44 13.47
N LEU A 198 -5.20 1.64 12.19
CA LEU A 198 -6.32 0.95 11.56
C LEU A 198 -5.84 0.13 10.36
N ALA A 199 -6.30 -1.10 10.28
CA ALA A 199 -6.25 -1.92 9.07
C ALA A 199 -7.67 -2.15 8.57
N TYR A 200 -7.86 -2.12 7.26
CA TYR A 200 -9.17 -2.33 6.65
C TYR A 200 -9.06 -3.32 5.50
N GLY A 201 -10.15 -3.95 5.16
CA GLY A 201 -10.15 -4.88 4.04
C GLY A 201 -11.53 -5.40 3.71
N SER A 202 -11.67 -5.99 2.53
CA SER A 202 -12.89 -6.67 2.11
C SER A 202 -12.72 -8.18 2.16
N ILE A 203 -13.84 -8.88 2.37
CA ILE A 203 -13.89 -10.33 2.57
C ILE A 203 -15.04 -10.87 1.73
N SER A 204 -14.72 -11.76 0.78
CA SER A 204 -15.69 -12.40 -0.11
C SER A 204 -16.59 -13.39 0.64
N GLU A 205 -17.74 -13.71 0.07
CA GLU A 205 -18.61 -14.74 0.64
C GLU A 205 -17.93 -16.12 0.70
N ARG A 206 -17.09 -16.47 -0.29
CA ARG A 206 -16.26 -17.68 -0.27
C ARG A 206 -15.31 -17.70 0.94
N ALA A 207 -14.68 -16.57 1.26
CA ALA A 207 -13.83 -16.45 2.43
C ALA A 207 -14.63 -16.58 3.73
N TRP A 208 -15.83 -16.02 3.82
CA TRP A 208 -16.72 -16.21 4.97
C TRP A 208 -17.12 -17.68 5.18
N GLN A 209 -17.50 -18.38 4.11
CA GLN A 209 -17.80 -19.81 4.16
C GLN A 209 -16.61 -20.62 4.63
N ARG A 210 -15.39 -20.28 4.16
CA ARG A 210 -14.15 -20.93 4.60
C ARG A 210 -13.91 -20.75 6.10
N MET A 211 -14.20 -19.57 6.66
CA MET A 211 -14.00 -19.27 8.08
C MET A 211 -14.83 -20.17 9.01
N GLU A 212 -15.93 -20.73 8.54
CA GLU A 212 -16.77 -21.62 9.34
C GLU A 212 -16.07 -22.96 9.64
N THR A 213 -15.14 -23.39 8.78
CA THR A 213 -14.42 -24.67 8.91
C THR A 213 -12.99 -24.52 9.38
N ALA A 214 -12.43 -23.32 9.35
CA ALA A 214 -11.06 -23.04 9.76
C ALA A 214 -10.88 -23.19 11.28
N LYS A 215 -9.78 -23.88 11.69
CA LYS A 215 -9.52 -24.29 13.08
C LYS A 215 -8.32 -23.60 13.72
N SER A 216 -7.57 -22.75 13.01
CA SER A 216 -6.46 -22.00 13.61
C SER A 216 -6.92 -21.17 14.80
N PRO A 217 -6.14 -21.10 15.89
CA PRO A 217 -6.52 -20.36 17.10
C PRO A 217 -6.62 -18.86 16.80
N ARG A 218 -7.68 -18.22 17.30
CA ARG A 218 -7.92 -16.79 17.17
C ARG A 218 -8.82 -16.29 18.29
N TYR A 219 -8.58 -15.10 18.76
CA TYR A 219 -9.40 -14.46 19.78
C TYR A 219 -9.63 -12.98 19.44
N TYR A 220 -8.54 -12.17 19.41
CA TYR A 220 -8.62 -10.75 19.11
C TYR A 220 -8.95 -10.50 17.63
N PHE A 221 -8.35 -11.26 16.74
CA PHE A 221 -8.58 -11.19 15.29
C PHE A 221 -9.60 -12.22 14.78
N ASP A 222 -10.66 -12.53 15.56
CA ASP A 222 -11.77 -13.32 15.05
C ASP A 222 -12.69 -12.45 14.17
N LEU A 223 -12.52 -12.56 12.84
CA LEU A 223 -13.25 -11.75 11.87
C LEU A 223 -14.77 -12.01 11.90
N ARG A 224 -15.22 -13.19 12.32
CA ARG A 224 -16.65 -13.50 12.49
C ARG A 224 -17.25 -12.73 13.67
N LYS A 225 -16.50 -12.53 14.76
CA LYS A 225 -16.92 -11.67 15.88
C LYS A 225 -17.02 -10.22 15.44
N GLU A 226 -16.04 -9.73 14.67
CA GLU A 226 -16.06 -8.39 14.10
C GLU A 226 -17.25 -8.20 13.15
N ARG A 227 -17.54 -9.16 12.24
CA ARG A 227 -18.72 -9.13 11.37
C ARG A 227 -20.02 -9.01 12.16
N LYS A 228 -20.16 -9.82 13.23
CA LYS A 228 -21.34 -9.78 14.13
C LYS A 228 -21.48 -8.45 14.87
N ALA A 229 -20.38 -7.85 15.29
CA ALA A 229 -20.38 -6.55 15.93
C ALA A 229 -20.70 -5.44 14.92
N ALA A 230 -20.06 -5.45 13.75
CA ALA A 230 -20.28 -4.48 12.68
C ALA A 230 -21.76 -4.43 12.24
N ALA A 231 -22.46 -5.57 12.18
CA ALA A 231 -23.89 -5.64 11.89
C ALA A 231 -24.76 -4.87 12.90
N LYS A 232 -24.21 -4.55 14.08
CA LYS A 232 -24.87 -3.76 15.13
C LYS A 232 -24.29 -2.34 15.23
N ALA A 233 -23.49 -1.92 14.24
CA ALA A 233 -22.72 -0.68 14.26
C ALA A 233 -21.77 -0.59 15.49
N GLU A 234 -21.13 -1.70 15.83
CA GLU A 234 -20.20 -1.85 16.96
C GLU A 234 -18.92 -2.55 16.51
N THR A 235 -17.89 -2.53 17.34
CA THR A 235 -16.66 -3.32 17.21
C THR A 235 -16.61 -4.40 18.29
N ALA A 236 -15.96 -5.54 18.02
CA ALA A 236 -15.86 -6.63 18.98
C ALA A 236 -15.01 -6.26 20.22
N SER A 237 -14.06 -5.34 20.04
CA SER A 237 -13.19 -4.79 21.09
C SER A 237 -13.21 -3.26 21.04
N THR A 238 -12.73 -2.59 22.09
CA THR A 238 -12.67 -1.11 22.11
C THR A 238 -11.85 -0.58 20.93
N PRO A 239 -12.43 0.23 20.06
CA PRO A 239 -11.77 0.73 18.85
C PRO A 239 -10.92 1.98 19.12
N ALA A 240 -10.03 2.29 18.21
CA ALA A 240 -9.28 3.54 18.18
C ALA A 240 -10.16 4.69 17.65
N THR A 241 -11.10 5.19 18.47
CA THR A 241 -12.19 6.11 18.04
C THR A 241 -11.69 7.34 17.30
N ALA A 242 -10.63 7.99 17.78
CA ALA A 242 -10.05 9.15 17.11
C ALA A 242 -9.53 8.81 15.70
N LEU A 243 -8.96 7.63 15.48
CA LEU A 243 -8.51 7.21 14.16
C LEU A 243 -9.69 6.98 13.19
N PHE A 244 -10.86 6.57 13.69
CA PHE A 244 -12.07 6.49 12.85
C PHE A 244 -12.52 7.88 12.39
N ALA A 245 -12.44 8.90 13.26
CA ALA A 245 -12.71 10.28 12.86
C ALA A 245 -11.70 10.78 11.81
N GLY A 246 -10.42 10.47 11.99
CA GLY A 246 -9.39 10.76 11.00
C GLY A 246 -9.62 10.06 9.66
N MET A 247 -10.03 8.78 9.70
CA MET A 247 -10.35 8.00 8.50
C MET A 247 -11.54 8.57 7.75
N ALA A 248 -12.59 9.00 8.45
CA ALA A 248 -13.75 9.67 7.84
C ALA A 248 -13.31 10.96 7.12
N ALA A 249 -12.51 11.81 7.78
CA ALA A 249 -12.01 13.04 7.19
C ALA A 249 -11.09 12.80 5.97
N ALA A 250 -10.30 11.73 6.00
CA ALA A 250 -9.47 11.33 4.85
C ALA A 250 -10.32 10.84 3.67
N LEU A 251 -11.38 10.07 3.94
CA LEU A 251 -12.32 9.62 2.90
C LEU A 251 -13.15 10.78 2.34
N ASP A 252 -13.49 11.79 3.16
CA ASP A 252 -14.12 13.02 2.69
C ASP A 252 -13.20 13.78 1.73
N TYR A 253 -11.93 13.94 2.10
CA TYR A 253 -10.95 14.58 1.22
C TYR A 253 -10.81 13.85 -0.12
N VAL A 254 -10.74 12.51 -0.11
CA VAL A 254 -10.71 11.72 -1.34
C VAL A 254 -12.00 11.91 -2.15
N ARG A 255 -13.16 11.98 -1.49
CA ARG A 255 -14.44 12.24 -2.17
C ARG A 255 -14.46 13.63 -2.82
N GLU A 256 -13.91 14.65 -2.15
CA GLU A 256 -13.77 16.01 -2.71
C GLU A 256 -12.88 16.02 -3.97
N MET A 257 -11.79 15.26 -4.00
CA MET A 257 -10.95 15.08 -5.20
C MET A 257 -11.72 14.52 -6.40
N GLY A 258 -12.84 13.86 -6.17
CA GLY A 258 -13.71 13.25 -7.18
C GLY A 258 -15.05 13.96 -7.35
N ASP A 259 -15.12 15.27 -7.07
CA ASP A 259 -16.35 16.09 -7.21
C ASP A 259 -17.57 15.48 -6.50
N GLY A 260 -17.34 14.94 -5.29
CA GLY A 260 -18.37 14.31 -4.46
C GLY A 260 -18.51 12.79 -4.64
N ASN A 261 -17.74 12.17 -5.54
CA ASN A 261 -17.74 10.73 -5.77
C ASN A 261 -16.42 10.09 -5.28
N LEU A 262 -16.50 9.16 -4.35
CA LEU A 262 -15.33 8.56 -3.72
C LEU A 262 -14.57 7.62 -4.67
N ALA A 263 -15.25 6.92 -5.56
CA ALA A 263 -14.60 6.07 -6.55
C ALA A 263 -13.80 6.90 -7.56
N THR A 264 -14.36 8.02 -8.04
CA THR A 264 -13.65 9.00 -8.88
C THR A 264 -12.47 9.62 -8.13
N GLY A 265 -12.65 9.97 -6.85
CA GLY A 265 -11.59 10.50 -6.01
C GLY A 265 -10.46 9.49 -5.77
N ARG A 266 -10.78 8.21 -5.56
CA ARG A 266 -9.77 7.14 -5.54
C ARG A 266 -8.98 7.08 -6.85
N ASP A 267 -9.66 7.17 -8.00
CA ASP A 267 -8.99 7.12 -9.29
C ASP A 267 -8.10 8.37 -9.51
N ALA A 268 -8.52 9.55 -9.02
CA ALA A 268 -7.70 10.75 -8.99
C ALA A 268 -6.46 10.59 -8.09
N LEU A 269 -6.60 9.94 -6.92
CA LEU A 269 -5.49 9.64 -6.02
C LEU A 269 -4.48 8.68 -6.68
N ILE A 270 -4.96 7.67 -7.40
CA ILE A 270 -4.11 6.76 -8.19
C ILE A 270 -3.36 7.52 -9.28
N ALA A 271 -4.07 8.36 -10.04
CA ALA A 271 -3.46 9.17 -11.10
C ALA A 271 -2.39 10.14 -10.56
N ASN A 272 -2.61 10.74 -9.39
CA ASN A 272 -1.60 11.56 -8.72
C ASN A 272 -0.35 10.73 -8.36
N ALA A 273 -0.52 9.54 -7.79
CA ALA A 273 0.61 8.66 -7.46
C ALA A 273 1.38 8.23 -8.73
N GLU A 274 0.69 7.87 -9.80
CA GLU A 274 1.30 7.49 -11.08
C GLU A 274 2.09 8.66 -11.70
N MET A 275 1.52 9.87 -11.68
CA MET A 275 2.19 11.07 -12.18
C MET A 275 3.45 11.39 -11.39
N CYS A 276 3.34 11.47 -10.05
CA CYS A 276 4.50 11.75 -9.19
C CYS A 276 5.58 10.67 -9.32
N ALA A 277 5.18 9.41 -9.50
CA ALA A 277 6.11 8.32 -9.77
C ALA A 277 6.83 8.47 -11.12
N ALA A 278 6.11 8.81 -12.17
CA ALA A 278 6.70 9.04 -13.49
C ALA A 278 7.69 10.21 -13.46
N MET A 279 7.32 11.31 -12.82
CA MET A 279 8.20 12.48 -12.60
C MET A 279 9.45 12.10 -11.82
N THR A 280 9.30 11.36 -10.72
CA THR A 280 10.43 10.95 -9.87
C THR A 280 11.38 10.02 -10.63
N ARG A 281 10.86 9.06 -11.38
CA ARG A 281 11.68 8.15 -12.20
C ARG A 281 12.48 8.90 -13.26
N ALA A 282 11.84 9.82 -13.97
CA ALA A 282 12.54 10.66 -14.97
C ALA A 282 13.66 11.50 -14.34
N GLY A 283 13.41 12.11 -13.17
CA GLY A 283 14.44 12.86 -12.46
C GLY A 283 15.59 11.97 -11.96
N VAL A 284 15.29 10.75 -11.48
CA VAL A 284 16.29 9.76 -11.07
C VAL A 284 17.18 9.35 -12.27
N GLU A 285 16.58 9.06 -13.40
CA GLU A 285 17.26 8.66 -14.64
C GLU A 285 18.11 9.80 -15.22
N ALA A 286 17.64 11.06 -15.15
CA ALA A 286 18.39 12.24 -15.58
C ALA A 286 19.69 12.43 -14.78
N LEU A 287 19.74 11.94 -13.53
CA LEU A 287 20.96 11.92 -12.70
C LEU A 287 21.86 10.69 -12.97
N GLY A 288 21.52 9.85 -13.95
CA GLY A 288 22.24 8.61 -14.24
C GLY A 288 22.10 7.54 -13.16
N LEU A 289 21.12 7.68 -12.26
CA LEU A 289 20.79 6.69 -11.24
C LEU A 289 19.93 5.58 -11.85
N LYS A 290 19.97 4.40 -11.22
CA LYS A 290 19.23 3.22 -11.71
C LYS A 290 18.04 2.92 -10.80
N LEU A 291 16.91 2.65 -11.41
CA LEU A 291 15.76 2.08 -10.70
C LEU A 291 16.10 0.68 -10.21
N PHE A 292 15.62 0.33 -9.02
CA PHE A 292 15.81 -1.02 -8.46
C PHE A 292 14.82 -2.03 -9.05
N ALA A 293 13.61 -1.59 -9.42
CA ALA A 293 12.57 -2.40 -10.06
C ALA A 293 12.19 -1.82 -11.44
N PRO A 294 13.08 -1.83 -12.45
CA PRO A 294 12.84 -1.13 -13.71
C PRO A 294 11.71 -1.74 -14.55
N ASN A 295 11.51 -3.07 -14.45
CA ASN A 295 10.56 -3.80 -15.30
C ASN A 295 9.13 -3.83 -14.75
N CYS A 296 8.96 -3.60 -13.45
CA CYS A 296 7.65 -3.63 -12.77
C CYS A 296 7.50 -2.53 -11.71
N PRO A 297 7.79 -1.25 -12.03
CA PRO A 297 7.82 -0.18 -11.05
C PRO A 297 6.43 0.11 -10.49
N ALA A 298 6.32 0.22 -9.17
CA ALA A 298 5.11 0.63 -8.48
C ALA A 298 4.90 2.15 -8.55
N ALA A 299 3.64 2.59 -8.51
CA ALA A 299 3.30 4.02 -8.43
C ALA A 299 3.48 4.60 -7.01
N ALA A 300 3.35 3.77 -5.97
CA ALA A 300 3.45 4.22 -4.59
C ALA A 300 4.82 4.74 -4.18
N LEU A 301 5.88 4.27 -4.82
CA LEU A 301 7.27 4.64 -4.52
C LEU A 301 8.20 4.34 -5.67
N THR A 302 9.29 5.07 -5.74
CA THR A 302 10.46 4.77 -6.58
C THR A 302 11.59 4.25 -5.70
N ALA A 303 11.98 2.99 -5.91
CA ALA A 303 13.19 2.43 -5.32
C ALA A 303 14.38 2.68 -6.25
N VAL A 304 15.43 3.28 -5.73
CA VAL A 304 16.62 3.70 -6.47
C VAL A 304 17.82 2.94 -5.94
N ALA A 305 18.55 2.26 -6.80
CA ALA A 305 19.81 1.61 -6.43
C ALA A 305 20.82 2.67 -5.94
N ALA A 306 21.55 2.36 -4.88
CA ALA A 306 22.61 3.26 -4.42
C ALA A 306 23.63 3.50 -5.56
N PRO A 307 24.12 4.73 -5.73
CA PRO A 307 25.17 5.02 -6.70
C PRO A 307 26.41 4.15 -6.44
N VAL A 308 27.11 3.77 -7.49
CA VAL A 308 28.33 2.96 -7.36
C VAL A 308 29.33 3.64 -6.43
N GLY A 309 29.78 2.92 -5.40
CA GLY A 309 30.71 3.41 -4.39
C GLY A 309 30.06 4.22 -3.24
N ALA A 310 28.73 4.35 -3.25
CA ALA A 310 28.00 5.05 -2.19
C ALA A 310 27.08 4.10 -1.41
N ASP A 311 26.87 4.39 -0.12
CA ASP A 311 25.93 3.70 0.76
C ASP A 311 24.65 4.52 0.88
N SER A 312 23.49 3.94 0.57
CA SER A 312 22.20 4.63 0.68
C SER A 312 21.89 5.10 2.11
N THR A 313 22.54 4.53 3.14
CA THR A 313 22.42 5.02 4.53
C THR A 313 22.95 6.43 4.64
N VAL A 314 24.06 6.74 3.95
CA VAL A 314 24.64 8.08 3.92
C VAL A 314 23.71 9.05 3.19
N LEU A 315 23.16 8.64 2.03
CA LEU A 315 22.18 9.45 1.30
C LEU A 315 20.96 9.79 2.18
N CYS A 316 20.35 8.78 2.80
CA CYS A 316 19.19 8.98 3.67
C CYS A 316 19.51 9.91 4.86
N LYS A 317 20.72 9.79 5.44
CA LYS A 317 21.19 10.68 6.50
C LYS A 317 21.30 12.12 6.00
N ARG A 318 21.89 12.36 4.82
CA ARG A 318 22.04 13.70 4.21
C ARG A 318 20.70 14.36 3.92
N PHE A 319 19.76 13.63 3.33
CA PHE A 319 18.40 14.14 3.13
C PHE A 319 17.79 14.68 4.42
N ARG A 320 17.87 13.91 5.50
CA ARG A 320 17.33 14.31 6.80
C ARG A 320 18.07 15.51 7.41
N GLU A 321 19.41 15.49 7.39
CA GLU A 321 20.23 16.53 8.04
C GLU A 321 20.19 17.85 7.29
N GLN A 322 20.21 17.85 5.96
CA GLN A 322 20.24 19.07 5.16
C GLN A 322 18.84 19.64 4.90
N PHE A 323 17.88 18.78 4.56
CA PHE A 323 16.58 19.20 4.06
C PHE A 323 15.41 18.88 4.99
N GLY A 324 15.62 18.14 6.09
CA GLY A 324 14.53 17.62 6.91
C GLY A 324 13.69 16.58 6.21
N ALA A 325 14.16 16.04 5.07
CA ALA A 325 13.45 15.07 4.26
C ALA A 325 13.80 13.63 4.71
N VAL A 326 12.81 12.85 5.08
CA VAL A 326 12.98 11.45 5.47
C VAL A 326 12.61 10.55 4.30
N VAL A 327 13.60 10.04 3.59
CA VAL A 327 13.47 8.97 2.60
C VAL A 327 13.77 7.62 3.26
N ALA A 328 13.23 6.53 2.73
CA ALA A 328 13.42 5.21 3.33
C ALA A 328 14.68 4.53 2.79
N ASN A 329 15.49 3.95 3.67
CA ASN A 329 16.61 3.08 3.29
C ASN A 329 16.09 1.68 2.88
N GLY A 330 16.93 0.86 2.28
CA GLY A 330 16.67 -0.56 2.10
C GLY A 330 16.42 -1.27 3.43
N ASN A 331 15.59 -2.30 3.42
CA ASN A 331 15.30 -3.13 4.59
C ASN A 331 16.27 -4.32 4.67
N ALA A 332 16.67 -4.70 5.87
CA ALA A 332 17.53 -5.87 6.15
C ALA A 332 18.77 -5.91 5.22
N GLU A 333 18.92 -6.95 4.41
CA GLU A 333 20.05 -7.13 3.46
C GLU A 333 20.14 -6.05 2.40
N LEU A 334 19.05 -5.34 2.07
CA LEU A 334 19.05 -4.23 1.11
C LEU A 334 19.54 -2.91 1.72
N LYS A 335 19.81 -2.87 3.04
CA LYS A 335 20.33 -1.69 3.72
C LYS A 335 21.68 -1.27 3.09
N GLY A 336 21.79 -0.01 2.74
CA GLY A 336 22.97 0.51 2.05
C GLY A 336 22.96 0.32 0.54
N GLN A 337 22.11 -0.56 -0.01
CA GLN A 337 22.07 -0.91 -1.43
C GLN A 337 21.03 -0.11 -2.24
N LEU A 338 19.97 0.38 -1.59
CA LEU A 338 18.94 1.19 -2.23
C LEU A 338 18.33 2.18 -1.26
N PHE A 339 17.72 3.22 -1.79
CA PHE A 339 16.83 4.12 -1.06
C PHE A 339 15.50 4.26 -1.81
N ARG A 340 14.45 4.68 -1.10
CA ARG A 340 13.10 4.75 -1.64
C ARG A 340 12.50 6.13 -1.41
N ILE A 341 12.00 6.73 -2.48
CA ILE A 341 11.22 7.96 -2.48
C ILE A 341 9.77 7.57 -2.72
N ALA A 342 8.89 7.88 -1.79
CA ALA A 342 7.47 7.52 -1.88
C ALA A 342 6.64 8.67 -2.44
N HIS A 343 5.55 8.29 -3.14
CA HIS A 343 4.59 9.19 -3.78
C HIS A 343 3.16 8.86 -3.30
N ILE A 344 3.03 8.49 -2.05
CA ILE A 344 1.79 8.04 -1.40
C ILE A 344 1.53 8.86 -0.14
N GLY A 345 0.26 9.06 0.19
CA GLY A 345 -0.16 9.90 1.30
C GLY A 345 -0.48 11.32 0.82
N TYR A 346 -0.41 12.29 1.72
CA TYR A 346 -0.62 13.71 1.40
C TYR A 346 0.62 14.26 0.70
N TYR A 347 0.70 13.98 -0.61
CA TYR A 347 1.88 14.17 -1.46
C TYR A 347 1.48 14.61 -2.86
N ASP A 348 2.18 15.59 -3.44
CA ASP A 348 1.83 16.20 -4.71
C ASP A 348 3.04 16.51 -5.63
N TYR A 349 2.74 17.28 -6.68
CA TYR A 349 3.72 17.81 -7.64
C TYR A 349 4.85 18.60 -6.97
N LEU A 350 4.52 19.51 -6.02
CA LEU A 350 5.53 20.37 -5.40
C LEU A 350 6.47 19.59 -4.49
N ASP A 351 5.95 18.57 -3.80
CA ASP A 351 6.79 17.64 -3.03
C ASP A 351 7.77 16.89 -3.95
N THR A 352 7.29 16.45 -5.12
CA THR A 352 8.11 15.77 -6.12
C THR A 352 9.25 16.67 -6.62
N ILE A 353 8.95 17.91 -7.00
CA ILE A 353 9.97 18.87 -7.45
C ILE A 353 10.97 19.17 -6.33
N GLY A 354 10.48 19.35 -5.10
CA GLY A 354 11.32 19.65 -3.94
C GLY A 354 12.28 18.52 -3.59
N ILE A 355 11.82 17.26 -3.60
CA ILE A 355 12.70 16.13 -3.28
C ILE A 355 13.71 15.85 -4.40
N LEU A 356 13.39 16.10 -5.67
CA LEU A 356 14.31 15.95 -6.78
C LEU A 356 15.42 17.01 -6.74
N GLY A 357 15.11 18.28 -6.45
CA GLY A 357 16.12 19.30 -6.24
C GLY A 357 17.04 18.98 -5.04
N ALA A 358 16.50 18.38 -3.97
CA ALA A 358 17.30 17.89 -2.85
C ALA A 358 18.16 16.67 -3.27
N LEU A 359 17.64 15.77 -4.11
CA LEU A 359 18.37 14.61 -4.61
C LEU A 359 19.63 15.00 -5.40
N GLU A 360 19.54 16.01 -6.25
CA GLU A 360 20.70 16.55 -7.00
C GLU A 360 21.84 16.95 -6.06
N GLN A 361 21.53 17.67 -5.00
CA GLN A 361 22.52 18.12 -4.01
C GLN A 361 23.14 16.93 -3.26
N VAL A 362 22.27 16.02 -2.78
CA VAL A 362 22.73 14.85 -2.01
C VAL A 362 23.58 13.91 -2.85
N VAL A 363 23.21 13.69 -4.11
CA VAL A 363 23.99 12.84 -5.03
C VAL A 363 25.35 13.46 -5.32
N ALA A 364 25.41 14.76 -5.63
CA ALA A 364 26.69 15.46 -5.87
C ALA A 364 27.62 15.35 -4.65
N GLU A 365 27.11 15.59 -3.45
CA GLU A 365 27.89 15.52 -2.20
C GLU A 365 28.38 14.10 -1.90
N VAL A 366 27.51 13.11 -1.97
CA VAL A 366 27.84 11.74 -1.55
C VAL A 366 28.74 11.03 -2.55
N THR A 367 28.56 11.32 -3.85
CA THR A 367 29.36 10.68 -4.90
C THR A 367 30.64 11.46 -5.26
N GLY A 368 30.73 12.74 -4.91
CA GLY A 368 31.78 13.65 -5.36
C GLY A 368 31.76 13.92 -6.86
N LYS A 369 30.71 13.53 -7.57
CA LYS A 369 30.56 13.74 -9.01
C LYS A 369 29.91 15.08 -9.32
N THR A 370 30.28 15.65 -10.46
CA THR A 370 29.59 16.82 -10.99
C THR A 370 28.16 16.44 -11.36
N VAL A 371 27.19 17.16 -10.82
CA VAL A 371 25.78 17.06 -11.15
C VAL A 371 25.34 18.38 -11.79
N GLU A 372 24.63 18.29 -12.89
CA GLU A 372 23.97 19.45 -13.50
C GLU A 372 22.70 19.76 -12.69
N PHE A 373 22.80 20.75 -11.81
CA PHE A 373 21.67 21.17 -10.98
C PHE A 373 20.51 21.69 -11.83
N GLY A 374 19.32 21.21 -11.54
CA GLY A 374 18.12 21.48 -12.31
C GLY A 374 17.76 20.35 -13.30
N SER A 375 18.67 19.45 -13.64
CA SER A 375 18.44 18.39 -14.63
C SER A 375 17.33 17.41 -14.21
N ALA A 376 17.31 16.97 -12.94
CA ALA A 376 16.27 16.09 -12.44
C ALA A 376 14.92 16.81 -12.33
N VAL A 377 14.93 18.07 -11.92
CA VAL A 377 13.73 18.92 -11.84
C VAL A 377 13.18 19.16 -13.25
N GLN A 378 14.01 19.49 -14.22
CA GLN A 378 13.60 19.69 -15.60
C GLN A 378 12.97 18.42 -16.19
N ALA A 379 13.61 17.27 -16.05
CA ALA A 379 13.08 16.00 -16.54
C ALA A 379 11.68 15.69 -15.95
N ALA A 380 11.49 15.95 -14.66
CA ALA A 380 10.19 15.79 -14.00
C ALA A 380 9.13 16.77 -14.55
N GLN A 381 9.49 18.03 -14.77
CA GLN A 381 8.60 19.05 -15.35
C GLN A 381 8.18 18.70 -16.78
N GLU A 382 9.08 18.16 -17.59
CA GLU A 382 8.76 17.70 -18.95
C GLU A 382 7.75 16.56 -18.96
N VAL A 383 7.86 15.60 -18.01
CA VAL A 383 6.86 14.53 -17.85
C VAL A 383 5.49 15.12 -17.54
N TYR A 384 5.42 16.01 -16.57
CA TYR A 384 4.17 16.65 -16.17
C TYR A 384 3.55 17.49 -17.30
N ALA A 385 4.35 18.27 -18.01
CA ALA A 385 3.90 19.12 -19.12
C ALA A 385 3.30 18.29 -20.26
N ARG A 386 3.95 17.18 -20.65
CA ARG A 386 3.45 16.27 -21.71
C ARG A 386 2.08 15.67 -21.34
N ALA A 387 1.91 15.22 -20.12
CA ALA A 387 0.64 14.66 -19.66
C ALA A 387 -0.48 15.72 -19.61
N SER A 388 -0.16 16.95 -19.17
CA SER A 388 -1.12 18.06 -19.09
C SER A 388 -1.61 18.52 -20.47
N VAL A 389 -0.81 18.38 -21.52
CA VAL A 389 -1.23 18.70 -22.91
C VAL A 389 -2.23 17.64 -23.41
N THR A 390 -2.01 16.36 -23.09
CA THR A 390 -2.90 15.27 -23.51
C THR A 390 -4.30 15.36 -22.88
N THR A 391 -4.39 15.90 -21.64
CA THR A 391 -5.68 16.10 -20.95
C THR A 391 -6.39 17.40 -21.34
N ARG A 392 -5.70 18.35 -21.97
CA ARG A 392 -6.25 19.64 -22.41
C ARG A 392 -6.76 19.66 -23.84
N THR A 393 -6.68 18.56 -24.59
CA THR A 393 -7.31 18.52 -25.92
C THR A 393 -8.83 18.57 -25.73
N PRO A 394 -9.51 19.67 -26.07
CA PRO A 394 -10.96 19.73 -25.93
C PRO A 394 -11.54 18.69 -26.90
N SER A 395 -12.46 17.89 -26.41
CA SER A 395 -13.43 17.26 -27.31
C SER A 395 -14.14 18.41 -28.04
N VAL A 396 -13.64 18.72 -29.22
CA VAL A 396 -14.31 19.63 -30.12
C VAL A 396 -15.62 18.95 -30.52
N ARG A 397 -16.71 19.47 -29.95
CA ARG A 397 -18.13 19.37 -30.28
C ARG A 397 -18.86 18.08 -29.95
#